data_661b3dea00f633e779d72c2b0dbd00fa
#
_entry.id   661b3dea00f633e779d72c2b0dbd00fa
#
_cell.length_a   1.000
_cell.length_b   1.000
_cell.length_c   1.000
_cell.angle_alpha   90.00
_cell.angle_beta   90.00
_cell.angle_gamma   90.00
#
_symmetry.space_group_name_H-M   'P 1'
#
loop_
_entity.id
_entity.type
_entity.pdbx_description
1 polymer ?
#
loop_
_entity_poly.entity_id
_entity_poly.type
_entity_poly.pdbx_seq_one_letter_code
_entity_poly.pdbx_strand_id
1 'polypeptide(L)'
;GTANYLAERYLIPIANQLNDTVLVLKLTQFKNLSIGNPAPDFILDDGSGKKLSELDIAENYILVFWSSGCSHCLKEIPQLYQLSQELNTTKYKIIAVGLEEDTFKWTNEVVKYPNFINVVKLKKWNNTVVSEYGLTITPTYFVLDKDKRFLVKPENFDDLKAYLKK
;
A
#
# COMPACT_ATOMS: atom_id res chain seq x y z
N GLY A 1 -1.40 -3.83 19.14
CA GLY A 1 -0.16 -4.30 19.77
C GLY A 1 0.41 -3.28 20.75
N THR A 2 1.46 -3.63 21.47
CA THR A 2 2.10 -2.81 22.51
C THR A 2 2.52 -1.42 22.02
N ALA A 3 3.07 -1.33 20.79
CA ALA A 3 3.50 -0.05 20.22
C ALA A 3 2.36 0.94 20.02
N ASN A 4 1.19 0.46 19.56
CA ASN A 4 -0.01 1.30 19.41
C ASN A 4 -0.52 1.80 20.76
N TYR A 5 -0.54 0.91 21.75
CA TYR A 5 -0.94 1.27 23.11
C TYR A 5 -0.04 2.37 23.67
N LEU A 6 1.27 2.24 23.53
CA LEU A 6 2.24 3.25 24.00
C LEU A 6 2.07 4.59 23.25
N ALA A 7 1.89 4.55 21.93
CA ALA A 7 1.67 5.75 21.14
C ALA A 7 0.40 6.49 21.59
N GLU A 8 -0.71 5.77 21.74
CA GLU A 8 -2.01 6.36 22.09
C GLU A 8 -2.05 6.87 23.53
N ARG A 9 -1.52 6.09 24.48
CA ARG A 9 -1.67 6.39 25.89
C ARG A 9 -0.65 7.38 26.45
N TYR A 10 0.53 7.44 25.84
CA TYR A 10 1.64 8.24 26.36
C TYR A 10 2.21 9.24 25.36
N LEU A 11 2.58 8.79 24.16
CA LEU A 11 3.36 9.64 23.25
C LEU A 11 2.51 10.75 22.61
N ILE A 12 1.30 10.44 22.14
CA ILE A 12 0.40 11.44 21.56
C ILE A 12 -0.03 12.50 22.59
N PRO A 13 -0.45 12.13 23.81
CA PRO A 13 -0.75 13.12 24.86
C PRO A 13 0.44 14.01 25.21
N ILE A 14 1.66 13.45 25.32
CA ILE A 14 2.87 14.25 25.59
C ILE A 14 3.16 15.21 24.44
N ALA A 15 3.10 14.73 23.18
CA ALA A 15 3.30 15.58 22.01
C ALA A 15 2.27 16.72 21.93
N ASN A 16 1.01 16.46 22.31
CA ASN A 16 -0.02 17.49 22.42
C ASN A 16 0.30 18.53 23.51
N GLN A 17 0.77 18.09 24.67
CA GLN A 17 1.19 19.00 25.76
C GLN A 17 2.37 19.91 25.35
N LEU A 18 3.26 19.39 24.49
CA LEU A 18 4.39 20.13 23.95
C LEU A 18 4.00 21.01 22.74
N ASN A 19 2.76 21.00 22.32
CA ASN A 19 2.26 21.65 21.09
C ASN A 19 3.04 21.27 19.82
N ASP A 20 3.64 20.07 19.80
CA ASP A 20 4.35 19.53 18.64
C ASP A 20 3.36 18.84 17.68
N THR A 21 2.72 19.67 16.84
CA THR A 21 1.72 19.18 15.87
C THR A 21 2.31 18.21 14.85
N VAL A 22 3.57 18.36 14.48
CA VAL A 22 4.26 17.45 13.54
C VAL A 22 4.43 16.07 14.15
N LEU A 23 4.86 16.01 15.40
CA LEU A 23 5.03 14.75 16.13
C LEU A 23 3.67 14.07 16.34
N VAL A 24 2.63 14.83 16.72
CA VAL A 24 1.26 14.32 16.87
C VAL A 24 0.78 13.67 15.56
N LEU A 25 0.96 14.33 14.43
CA LEU A 25 0.56 13.81 13.12
C LEU A 25 1.31 12.51 12.78
N LYS A 26 2.63 12.47 12.99
CA LYS A 26 3.45 11.27 12.74
C LYS A 26 3.07 10.09 13.63
N LEU A 27 2.85 10.32 14.91
CA LEU A 27 2.44 9.27 15.86
C LEU A 27 1.04 8.74 15.54
N THR A 28 0.12 9.63 15.16
CA THR A 28 -1.24 9.25 14.74
C THR A 28 -1.21 8.41 13.46
N GLN A 29 -0.40 8.82 12.47
CA GLN A 29 -0.19 8.05 11.25
C GLN A 29 0.43 6.67 11.53
N PHE A 30 1.48 6.61 12.36
CA PHE A 30 2.09 5.35 12.80
C PHE A 30 1.06 4.41 13.44
N LYS A 31 0.23 4.93 14.34
CA LYS A 31 -0.84 4.16 14.98
C LYS A 31 -1.84 3.65 13.93
N ASN A 32 -2.33 4.52 13.06
CA ASN A 32 -3.36 4.18 12.08
C ASN A 32 -2.88 3.12 11.07
N LEU A 33 -1.60 3.14 10.72
CA LEU A 33 -0.98 2.19 9.79
C LEU A 33 -0.45 0.93 10.48
N SER A 34 -0.77 0.67 11.73
CA SER A 34 -0.26 -0.50 12.44
C SER A 34 -0.99 -1.78 12.04
N ILE A 35 -0.27 -2.91 12.18
CA ILE A 35 -0.80 -4.26 11.92
C ILE A 35 -2.12 -4.46 12.68
N GLY A 36 -3.12 -5.02 11.99
CA GLY A 36 -4.47 -5.25 12.48
C GLY A 36 -5.44 -4.07 12.27
N ASN A 37 -4.94 -2.86 11.97
CA ASN A 37 -5.80 -1.73 11.66
C ASN A 37 -6.27 -1.77 10.21
N PRO A 38 -7.45 -1.19 9.90
CA PRO A 38 -7.93 -1.08 8.53
C PRO A 38 -6.99 -0.15 7.73
N ALA A 39 -6.69 -0.54 6.50
CA ALA A 39 -5.97 0.30 5.56
C ALA A 39 -6.82 1.51 5.15
N PRO A 40 -6.22 2.68 4.90
CA PRO A 40 -6.93 3.82 4.33
C PRO A 40 -7.64 3.44 3.04
N ASP A 41 -8.90 3.85 2.91
CA ASP A 41 -9.73 3.51 1.75
C ASP A 41 -9.49 4.48 0.59
N PHE A 42 -9.60 3.99 -0.64
CA PHE A 42 -9.51 4.80 -1.85
C PHE A 42 -10.30 4.19 -3.00
N ILE A 43 -10.71 5.02 -3.96
CA ILE A 43 -11.34 4.57 -5.19
C ILE A 43 -10.30 3.89 -6.08
N LEU A 44 -10.64 2.77 -6.69
CA LEU A 44 -9.70 1.98 -7.50
C LEU A 44 -9.32 2.63 -8.83
N ASP A 45 -10.13 3.56 -9.36
CA ASP A 45 -9.89 4.25 -10.65
C ASP A 45 -9.60 3.29 -11.83
N ASP A 46 -10.09 2.06 -11.71
CA ASP A 46 -10.01 1.01 -12.75
C ASP A 46 -11.23 0.99 -13.68
N GLY A 47 -12.06 2.01 -13.57
CA GLY A 47 -13.34 2.14 -14.27
C GLY A 47 -14.52 1.48 -13.57
N SER A 48 -14.32 0.72 -12.49
CA SER A 48 -15.39 0.10 -11.71
C SER A 48 -16.11 1.07 -10.78
N GLY A 49 -15.44 2.16 -10.38
CA GLY A 49 -15.91 3.10 -9.35
C GLY A 49 -15.90 2.54 -7.94
N LYS A 50 -15.41 1.30 -7.74
CA LYS A 50 -15.31 0.65 -6.44
C LYS A 50 -14.20 1.22 -5.59
N LYS A 51 -14.35 1.08 -4.28
CA LYS A 51 -13.30 1.37 -3.32
C LYS A 51 -12.52 0.10 -2.95
N LEU A 52 -11.33 0.28 -2.39
CA LEU A 52 -10.52 -0.81 -1.85
C LEU A 52 -11.33 -1.66 -0.85
N SER A 53 -12.10 -1.02 0.03
CA SER A 53 -12.93 -1.69 1.05
C SER A 53 -14.04 -2.58 0.46
N GLU A 54 -14.48 -2.32 -0.77
CA GLU A 54 -15.57 -3.05 -1.44
C GLU A 54 -15.08 -4.28 -2.22
N LEU A 55 -13.76 -4.52 -2.29
CA LEU A 55 -13.22 -5.71 -2.93
C LEU A 55 -13.49 -6.96 -2.08
N ASP A 56 -14.08 -7.98 -2.69
CA ASP A 56 -14.31 -9.30 -2.09
C ASP A 56 -14.03 -10.41 -3.10
N ILE A 57 -12.77 -10.47 -3.57
CA ILE A 57 -12.35 -11.38 -4.64
C ILE A 57 -11.15 -12.26 -4.26
N ALA A 58 -10.58 -12.06 -3.08
CA ALA A 58 -9.48 -12.86 -2.55
C ALA A 58 -9.46 -12.82 -1.01
N GLU A 59 -8.79 -13.80 -0.40
CA GLU A 59 -8.59 -13.85 1.06
C GLU A 59 -7.61 -12.77 1.55
N ASN A 60 -6.62 -12.43 0.71
CA ASN A 60 -5.59 -11.44 1.03
C ASN A 60 -5.31 -10.56 -0.20
N TYR A 61 -4.85 -9.35 0.06
CA TYR A 61 -4.50 -8.39 -0.97
C TYR A 61 -3.06 -7.93 -0.78
N ILE A 62 -2.28 -7.99 -1.85
CA ILE A 62 -0.93 -7.40 -1.90
C ILE A 62 -1.08 -6.03 -2.53
N LEU A 63 -0.91 -4.98 -1.73
CA LEU A 63 -0.96 -3.60 -2.19
C LEU A 63 0.46 -3.13 -2.44
N VAL A 64 0.74 -2.65 -3.66
CA VAL A 64 2.03 -2.07 -4.02
C VAL A 64 1.85 -0.67 -4.58
N PHE A 65 2.52 0.30 -3.96
CA PHE A 65 2.63 1.66 -4.47
C PHE A 65 3.92 1.79 -5.27
N TRP A 66 3.81 2.21 -6.52
CA TRP A 66 4.93 2.24 -7.46
C TRP A 66 4.83 3.43 -8.43
N SER A 67 5.80 3.62 -9.31
CA SER A 67 5.71 4.61 -10.39
C SER A 67 6.41 4.09 -11.64
N SER A 68 5.85 4.37 -12.80
CA SER A 68 6.44 4.04 -14.11
C SER A 68 7.75 4.81 -14.39
N GLY A 69 8.04 5.85 -13.64
CA GLY A 69 9.30 6.59 -13.69
C GLY A 69 10.34 6.15 -12.65
N CYS A 70 10.04 5.14 -11.84
CA CYS A 70 10.91 4.66 -10.78
C CYS A 70 11.74 3.46 -11.25
N SER A 71 13.07 3.59 -11.30
CA SER A 71 13.96 2.54 -11.79
C SER A 71 13.92 1.25 -10.95
N HIS A 72 13.76 1.36 -9.62
CA HIS A 72 13.59 0.20 -8.74
C HIS A 72 12.25 -0.50 -9.00
N CYS A 73 11.17 0.28 -9.20
CA CYS A 73 9.87 -0.28 -9.53
C CYS A 73 9.90 -1.07 -10.84
N LEU A 74 10.54 -0.52 -11.87
CA LEU A 74 10.68 -1.21 -13.18
C LEU A 74 11.49 -2.51 -13.12
N LYS A 75 12.26 -2.72 -12.04
CA LYS A 75 12.96 -4.00 -11.79
C LYS A 75 12.12 -4.96 -10.94
N GLU A 76 11.39 -4.46 -9.95
CA GLU A 76 10.69 -5.29 -8.97
C GLU A 76 9.27 -5.67 -9.41
N ILE A 77 8.52 -4.79 -10.07
CA ILE A 77 7.15 -5.08 -10.52
C ILE A 77 7.08 -6.27 -11.49
N PRO A 78 7.99 -6.43 -12.49
CA PRO A 78 8.02 -7.66 -13.29
C PRO A 78 8.25 -8.93 -12.47
N GLN A 79 9.11 -8.87 -11.44
CA GLN A 79 9.37 -10.01 -10.56
C GLN A 79 8.14 -10.32 -9.68
N LEU A 80 7.45 -9.29 -9.19
CA LEU A 80 6.18 -9.46 -8.48
C LEU A 80 5.12 -10.09 -9.40
N TYR A 81 5.09 -9.70 -10.68
CA TYR A 81 4.18 -10.30 -11.65
C TYR A 81 4.51 -11.78 -11.87
N GLN A 82 5.78 -12.15 -12.04
CA GLN A 82 6.19 -13.55 -12.16
C GLN A 82 5.79 -14.34 -10.90
N LEU A 83 6.07 -13.82 -9.72
CA LEU A 83 5.68 -14.44 -8.47
C LEU A 83 4.16 -14.64 -8.38
N SER A 84 3.37 -13.67 -8.86
CA SER A 84 1.91 -13.75 -8.85
C SER A 84 1.34 -14.89 -9.69
N GLN A 85 2.06 -15.37 -10.71
CA GLN A 85 1.64 -16.52 -11.52
C GLN A 85 1.72 -17.84 -10.73
N GLU A 86 2.54 -17.88 -9.68
CA GLU A 86 2.71 -19.04 -8.80
C GLU A 86 1.75 -18.99 -7.60
N LEU A 87 1.15 -17.84 -7.31
CA LEU A 87 0.24 -17.67 -6.19
C LEU A 87 -1.16 -18.17 -6.54
N ASN A 88 -1.84 -18.73 -5.55
CA ASN A 88 -3.27 -19.04 -5.66
C ASN A 88 -4.07 -17.74 -5.76
N THR A 89 -4.78 -17.53 -6.86
CA THR A 89 -5.52 -16.30 -7.18
C THR A 89 -6.74 -16.07 -6.28
N THR A 90 -7.28 -17.11 -5.64
CA THR A 90 -8.34 -16.97 -4.63
C THR A 90 -7.76 -16.59 -3.28
N LYS A 91 -6.51 -16.93 -3.02
CA LYS A 91 -5.82 -16.57 -1.78
C LYS A 91 -5.21 -15.16 -1.84
N TYR A 92 -4.63 -14.78 -2.98
CA TYR A 92 -3.96 -13.48 -3.13
C TYR A 92 -4.40 -12.75 -4.39
N LYS A 93 -4.69 -11.45 -4.24
CA LYS A 93 -4.87 -10.52 -5.36
C LYS A 93 -3.93 -9.33 -5.21
N ILE A 94 -3.30 -8.94 -6.31
CA ILE A 94 -2.39 -7.79 -6.31
C ILE A 94 -3.13 -6.55 -6.77
N ILE A 95 -2.97 -5.46 -6.03
CA ILE A 95 -3.45 -4.12 -6.34
C ILE A 95 -2.22 -3.25 -6.52
N ALA A 96 -1.94 -2.85 -7.75
CA ALA A 96 -0.78 -2.04 -8.10
C ALA A 96 -1.21 -0.58 -8.31
N VAL A 97 -0.85 0.29 -7.36
CA VAL A 97 -1.21 1.71 -7.35
C VAL A 97 -0.06 2.54 -7.90
N GLY A 98 -0.20 3.00 -9.13
CA GLY A 98 0.75 3.90 -9.77
C GLY A 98 0.62 5.32 -9.23
N LEU A 99 1.72 5.90 -8.78
CA LEU A 99 1.83 7.30 -8.37
C LEU A 99 2.45 8.10 -9.53
N GLU A 100 1.61 8.81 -10.29
CA GLU A 100 2.02 9.40 -11.58
C GLU A 100 1.66 10.88 -11.68
N GLU A 101 2.41 11.62 -12.50
CA GLU A 101 2.03 12.98 -12.90
C GLU A 101 1.00 12.94 -14.05
N ASP A 102 1.20 12.00 -14.98
CA ASP A 102 0.31 11.70 -16.09
C ASP A 102 0.22 10.19 -16.33
N THR A 103 -0.67 9.76 -17.19
CA THR A 103 -0.91 8.33 -17.44
C THR A 103 -0.08 7.73 -18.57
N PHE A 104 0.69 8.52 -19.32
CA PHE A 104 1.29 8.08 -20.59
C PHE A 104 2.24 6.89 -20.42
N LYS A 105 3.26 7.02 -19.54
CA LYS A 105 4.21 5.93 -19.28
C LYS A 105 3.55 4.77 -18.55
N TRP A 106 2.71 5.08 -17.57
CA TRP A 106 2.00 4.10 -16.77
C TRP A 106 1.13 3.17 -17.62
N THR A 107 0.35 3.70 -18.58
CA THR A 107 -0.51 2.92 -19.47
C THR A 107 0.30 1.90 -20.28
N ASN A 108 1.50 2.28 -20.76
CA ASN A 108 2.39 1.38 -21.50
C ASN A 108 3.00 0.28 -20.61
N GLU A 109 3.16 0.54 -19.32
CA GLU A 109 3.72 -0.46 -18.40
C GLU A 109 2.66 -1.45 -17.92
N VAL A 110 1.47 -0.99 -17.53
CA VAL A 110 0.45 -1.85 -16.89
C VAL A 110 -0.12 -2.93 -17.80
N VAL A 111 -0.09 -2.73 -19.11
CA VAL A 111 -0.50 -3.75 -20.09
C VAL A 111 0.31 -5.05 -19.97
N LYS A 112 1.51 -4.98 -19.37
CA LYS A 112 2.37 -6.14 -19.10
C LYS A 112 1.89 -6.96 -17.89
N TYR A 113 1.00 -6.41 -17.06
CA TYR A 113 0.55 -6.98 -15.79
C TYR A 113 -0.97 -7.12 -15.71
N PRO A 114 -1.59 -7.87 -16.65
CA PRO A 114 -3.05 -7.92 -16.80
C PRO A 114 -3.76 -8.59 -15.60
N ASN A 115 -3.06 -9.39 -14.80
CA ASN A 115 -3.63 -10.07 -13.64
C ASN A 115 -3.68 -9.17 -12.38
N PHE A 116 -3.04 -8.00 -12.42
CA PHE A 116 -3.13 -7.02 -11.35
C PHE A 116 -4.41 -6.19 -11.45
N ILE A 117 -4.90 -5.70 -10.34
CA ILE A 117 -5.80 -4.53 -10.34
C ILE A 117 -4.88 -3.32 -10.44
N ASN A 118 -4.80 -2.74 -11.64
CA ASN A 118 -3.95 -1.59 -11.90
C ASN A 118 -4.73 -0.30 -11.66
N VAL A 119 -4.28 0.49 -10.69
CA VAL A 119 -4.88 1.75 -10.26
C VAL A 119 -3.87 2.87 -10.50
N VAL A 120 -4.30 4.04 -10.95
CA VAL A 120 -3.43 5.21 -11.08
C VAL A 120 -3.90 6.34 -10.16
N LYS A 121 -2.97 6.94 -9.44
CA LYS A 121 -3.17 8.13 -8.64
C LYS A 121 -2.33 9.28 -9.19
N LEU A 122 -3.02 10.26 -9.74
CA LEU A 122 -2.37 11.46 -10.29
C LEU A 122 -1.90 12.40 -9.17
N LYS A 123 -1.09 13.41 -9.52
CA LYS A 123 -0.39 14.32 -8.61
C LYS A 123 0.74 13.64 -7.82
N LYS A 124 1.14 12.43 -8.18
CA LYS A 124 2.29 11.70 -7.64
C LYS A 124 2.39 11.83 -6.12
N TRP A 125 3.46 12.44 -5.61
CA TRP A 125 3.70 12.61 -4.16
C TRP A 125 2.73 13.58 -3.47
N ASN A 126 1.96 14.38 -4.22
CA ASN A 126 0.93 15.29 -3.71
C ASN A 126 -0.47 14.65 -3.67
N ASN A 127 -0.61 13.38 -4.02
CA ASN A 127 -1.88 12.67 -3.87
C ASN A 127 -2.12 12.32 -2.40
N THR A 128 -3.38 12.34 -1.95
CA THR A 128 -3.76 12.07 -0.56
C THR A 128 -3.35 10.67 -0.08
N VAL A 129 -3.38 9.67 -0.97
CA VAL A 129 -2.96 8.31 -0.60
C VAL A 129 -1.51 8.26 -0.10
N VAL A 130 -0.64 9.17 -0.57
CA VAL A 130 0.76 9.24 -0.12
C VAL A 130 0.83 9.57 1.37
N SER A 131 0.12 10.60 1.80
CA SER A 131 0.07 10.98 3.22
C SER A 131 -0.71 9.96 4.06
N GLU A 132 -1.80 9.41 3.54
CA GLU A 132 -2.64 8.44 4.23
C GLU A 132 -1.89 7.13 4.51
N TYR A 133 -1.08 6.66 3.57
CA TYR A 133 -0.25 5.44 3.70
C TYR A 133 1.17 5.71 4.22
N GLY A 134 1.53 6.97 4.50
CA GLY A 134 2.85 7.34 4.99
C GLY A 134 3.97 7.00 4.01
N LEU A 135 3.71 7.12 2.70
CA LEU A 135 4.65 6.74 1.67
C LEU A 135 5.80 7.74 1.59
N THR A 136 7.03 7.24 1.59
CA THR A 136 8.26 8.04 1.45
C THR A 136 9.12 7.58 0.28
N ILE A 137 8.91 6.36 -0.19
CA ILE A 137 9.65 5.74 -1.30
C ILE A 137 8.70 4.87 -2.15
N THR A 138 9.14 4.54 -3.36
CA THR A 138 8.54 3.52 -4.21
C THR A 138 9.60 2.52 -4.69
N PRO A 139 9.30 1.21 -4.81
CA PRO A 139 8.03 0.62 -4.44
C PRO A 139 7.86 0.48 -2.92
N THR A 140 6.61 0.53 -2.44
CA THR A 140 6.24 0.24 -1.05
C THR A 140 5.14 -0.82 -1.03
N TYR A 141 5.27 -1.81 -0.15
CA TYR A 141 4.40 -2.98 -0.11
C TYR A 141 3.61 -3.06 1.20
N PHE A 142 2.36 -3.51 1.09
CA PHE A 142 1.54 -3.92 2.22
C PHE A 142 0.82 -5.22 1.88
N VAL A 143 0.61 -6.08 2.87
CA VAL A 143 -0.30 -7.22 2.72
C VAL A 143 -1.48 -6.99 3.65
N LEU A 144 -2.68 -7.11 3.08
CA LEU A 144 -3.95 -6.90 3.76
C LEU A 144 -4.72 -8.21 3.80
N ASP A 145 -5.53 -8.40 4.84
CA ASP A 145 -6.51 -9.48 4.89
C ASP A 145 -7.76 -9.16 4.05
N LYS A 146 -8.74 -10.07 4.06
CA LYS A 146 -10.02 -9.90 3.36
C LYS A 146 -10.79 -8.63 3.79
N ASP A 147 -10.66 -8.22 5.05
CA ASP A 147 -11.29 -7.04 5.62
C ASP A 147 -10.44 -5.78 5.44
N LYS A 148 -9.38 -5.86 4.60
CA LYS A 148 -8.42 -4.78 4.29
C LYS A 148 -7.66 -4.28 5.52
N ARG A 149 -7.41 -5.15 6.50
CA ARG A 149 -6.55 -4.85 7.64
C ARG A 149 -5.11 -5.22 7.33
N PHE A 150 -4.17 -4.42 7.82
CA PHE A 150 -2.75 -4.70 7.64
C PHE A 150 -2.35 -6.02 8.32
N LEU A 151 -1.86 -7.00 7.55
CA LEU A 151 -1.26 -8.24 8.04
C LEU A 151 0.25 -8.11 8.21
N VAL A 152 0.91 -7.54 7.21
CA VAL A 152 2.35 -7.29 7.22
C VAL A 152 2.69 -6.08 6.37
N LYS A 153 3.77 -5.42 6.72
CA LYS A 153 4.36 -4.29 6.00
C LYS A 153 5.81 -4.66 5.65
N PRO A 154 6.02 -5.34 4.51
CA PRO A 154 7.37 -5.70 4.07
C PRO A 154 8.23 -4.46 3.87
N GLU A 155 9.48 -4.48 4.33
CA GLU A 155 10.41 -3.36 4.15
C GLU A 155 10.93 -3.29 2.70
N ASN A 156 10.94 -4.43 1.99
CA ASN A 156 11.40 -4.57 0.63
C ASN A 156 10.75 -5.78 -0.06
N PHE A 157 11.08 -5.99 -1.34
CA PHE A 157 10.53 -7.10 -2.13
C PHE A 157 10.96 -8.48 -1.61
N ASP A 158 12.17 -8.63 -1.05
CA ASP A 158 12.64 -9.92 -0.53
C ASP A 158 11.86 -10.33 0.73
N ASP A 159 11.51 -9.38 1.59
CA ASP A 159 10.64 -9.62 2.74
C ASP A 159 9.23 -10.05 2.31
N LEU A 160 8.69 -9.40 1.26
CA LEU A 160 7.41 -9.80 0.68
C LEU A 160 7.47 -11.24 0.16
N LYS A 161 8.51 -11.59 -0.61
CA LYS A 161 8.71 -12.96 -1.10
C LYS A 161 8.81 -13.99 0.01
N ALA A 162 9.57 -13.66 1.06
CA ALA A 162 9.71 -14.54 2.23
C ALA A 162 8.39 -14.77 2.97
N TYR A 163 7.55 -13.74 3.04
CA TYR A 163 6.21 -13.85 3.63
C TYR A 163 5.29 -14.75 2.79
N LEU A 164 5.30 -14.58 1.46
CA LEU A 164 4.39 -15.29 0.55
C LEU A 164 4.75 -16.78 0.35
N LYS A 165 5.98 -17.19 0.69
CA LYS A 165 6.45 -18.59 0.61
C LYS A 165 6.15 -19.41 1.86
N LYS A 166 5.57 -18.81 2.90
CA LYS A 166 5.12 -19.50 4.11
C LYS A 166 3.74 -20.12 3.91
#